data_b51cdfe5f2ef5c19ef3ae3a8d7b7da35
#
_entry.id   b51cdfe5f2ef5c19ef3ae3a8d7b7da35
#
_cell.length_a   1.000
_cell.length_b   1.000
_cell.length_c   1.000
_cell.angle_alpha   90.00
_cell.angle_beta   90.00
_cell.angle_gamma   90.00
#
_symmetry.space_group_name_H-M   'P 1'
#
loop_
_entity.id
_entity.type
_entity.pdbx_description
1 polymer ?
#
loop_
_entity_poly.entity_id
_entity_poly.type
_entity_poly.pdbx_seq_one_letter_code
_entity_poly.pdbx_strand_id
1 'polypeptide(L)'
;MQLPCAPSPGDNLGVEKDSSSAVPPAAMTHGPFAPGALVIATLCNPREKFWGMILALAPEGLSLSGAELASFEDLAVMVRDGEPFTPAVVFFPMHRIERVELDLPDGSLPSLSQRFFAKTGLEPAAALAPSPTTQGEDPDLHNSGSHASKERA
;
A
#
# COMPACT_ATOMS: atom_id res chain seq x y z
N MET A 1 14.57 -44.00 -65.09
CA MET A 1 15.07 -45.19 -64.41
C MET A 1 15.08 -44.93 -62.92
N GLN A 2 14.24 -45.65 -62.29
CA GLN A 2 14.30 -46.19 -60.94
C GLN A 2 14.32 -45.24 -59.72
N LEU A 3 13.15 -45.14 -59.14
CA LEU A 3 12.97 -45.11 -57.70
C LEU A 3 13.54 -46.34 -57.03
N PRO A 4 13.96 -46.32 -55.79
CA PRO A 4 13.00 -46.74 -54.79
C PRO A 4 13.13 -46.08 -53.36
N CYS A 5 12.01 -46.22 -52.75
CA CYS A 5 11.76 -46.68 -51.39
C CYS A 5 11.99 -45.77 -50.24
N ALA A 6 10.85 -45.44 -49.70
CA ALA A 6 10.67 -45.06 -48.29
C ALA A 6 11.01 -46.22 -47.33
N PRO A 7 11.31 -45.95 -46.10
CA PRO A 7 10.70 -46.71 -45.03
C PRO A 7 9.89 -45.84 -44.08
N SER A 8 8.79 -46.39 -43.70
CA SER A 8 7.82 -46.10 -42.68
C SER A 8 8.35 -46.29 -41.27
N PRO A 9 7.47 -46.25 -40.30
CA PRO A 9 7.29 -45.25 -39.27
C PRO A 9 7.86 -45.77 -37.95
N GLY A 10 8.37 -44.87 -37.20
CA GLY A 10 8.69 -45.12 -35.81
C GLY A 10 7.67 -44.44 -34.94
N ASP A 11 6.74 -45.21 -34.43
CA ASP A 11 5.92 -44.85 -33.31
C ASP A 11 6.80 -44.42 -32.15
N ASN A 12 6.74 -43.19 -31.80
CA ASN A 12 7.20 -42.74 -30.50
C ASN A 12 6.05 -42.08 -29.78
N LEU A 13 5.30 -42.89 -29.06
CA LEU A 13 4.39 -42.47 -28.00
C LEU A 13 5.22 -41.81 -26.90
N GLY A 14 5.59 -40.56 -27.12
CA GLY A 14 6.10 -39.67 -26.11
C GLY A 14 4.94 -39.18 -25.30
N VAL A 15 4.84 -39.73 -24.10
CA VAL A 15 4.00 -39.23 -23.02
C VAL A 15 4.25 -37.74 -22.88
N GLU A 16 3.33 -36.94 -23.33
CA GLU A 16 3.27 -35.54 -22.99
C GLU A 16 2.91 -35.43 -21.49
N LYS A 17 3.96 -35.26 -20.74
CA LYS A 17 3.87 -34.84 -19.38
C LYS A 17 3.33 -33.41 -19.41
N ASP A 18 2.06 -33.28 -19.13
CA ASP A 18 1.42 -32.03 -18.80
C ASP A 18 2.19 -31.37 -17.64
N SER A 19 3.22 -30.66 -18.01
CA SER A 19 3.78 -29.64 -17.13
C SER A 19 2.82 -28.47 -17.20
N SER A 20 1.80 -28.55 -16.38
CA SER A 20 1.04 -27.38 -15.99
C SER A 20 2.02 -26.39 -15.38
N SER A 21 2.71 -25.67 -16.22
CA SER A 21 3.41 -24.45 -15.88
C SER A 21 2.32 -23.47 -15.46
N ALA A 22 2.02 -23.47 -14.18
CA ALA A 22 1.37 -22.33 -13.57
C ALA A 22 2.31 -21.15 -13.86
N VAL A 23 1.96 -20.37 -14.90
CA VAL A 23 2.56 -19.07 -15.13
C VAL A 23 2.31 -18.32 -13.83
N PRO A 24 3.34 -17.92 -13.08
CA PRO A 24 3.13 -17.09 -11.91
C PRO A 24 2.37 -15.87 -12.41
N PRO A 25 1.35 -15.38 -11.66
CA PRO A 25 0.65 -14.18 -12.05
C PRO A 25 1.73 -13.15 -12.35
N ALA A 26 1.71 -12.61 -13.56
CA ALA A 26 2.67 -11.64 -14.02
C ALA A 26 2.81 -10.63 -12.89
N ALA A 27 4.01 -10.52 -12.33
CA ALA A 27 4.30 -9.49 -11.36
C ALA A 27 3.82 -8.22 -12.02
N MET A 28 2.73 -7.65 -11.51
CA MET A 28 2.22 -6.39 -12.01
C MET A 28 3.38 -5.44 -11.84
N THR A 29 3.97 -5.05 -12.96
CA THR A 29 5.02 -4.05 -13.01
C THR A 29 4.30 -2.79 -12.54
N HIS A 30 4.32 -2.57 -11.24
CA HIS A 30 3.84 -1.34 -10.67
C HIS A 30 4.70 -0.26 -11.30
N GLY A 31 4.09 0.59 -12.10
CA GLY A 31 4.76 1.77 -12.62
C GLY A 31 5.26 2.66 -11.46
N PRO A 32 5.64 3.90 -11.74
CA PRO A 32 6.18 4.79 -10.71
C PRO A 32 5.19 5.08 -9.57
N PHE A 33 3.91 4.74 -9.74
CA PHE A 33 2.86 4.88 -8.72
C PHE A 33 2.61 3.56 -7.95
N ALA A 34 3.67 2.90 -7.56
CA ALA A 34 3.62 1.68 -6.76
C ALA A 34 3.35 1.99 -5.27
N PRO A 35 2.86 1.01 -4.48
CA PRO A 35 2.85 1.14 -3.03
C PRO A 35 4.22 1.54 -2.50
N GLY A 36 4.24 2.49 -1.57
CA GLY A 36 5.46 3.10 -1.04
C GLY A 36 5.90 4.37 -1.77
N ALA A 37 5.38 4.67 -2.96
CA ALA A 37 5.69 5.91 -3.66
C ALA A 37 5.08 7.12 -2.93
N LEU A 38 5.86 8.19 -2.82
CA LEU A 38 5.42 9.47 -2.27
C LEU A 38 4.80 10.32 -3.38
N VAL A 39 3.60 10.78 -3.15
CA VAL A 39 2.78 11.46 -4.15
C VAL A 39 2.04 12.67 -3.58
N ILE A 40 1.61 13.53 -4.49
CA ILE A 40 0.63 14.58 -4.27
C ILE A 40 -0.64 14.19 -5.04
N ALA A 41 -1.71 13.91 -4.32
CA ALA A 41 -3.02 13.66 -4.90
C ALA A 41 -3.85 14.95 -4.89
N THR A 42 -4.31 15.37 -6.05
CA THR A 42 -5.25 16.48 -6.19
C THR A 42 -6.66 15.92 -6.36
N LEU A 43 -7.56 16.38 -5.50
CA LEU A 43 -8.95 15.95 -5.48
C LEU A 43 -9.86 17.02 -6.08
N CYS A 44 -11.03 16.59 -6.53
CA CYS A 44 -12.11 17.47 -6.95
C CYS A 44 -13.32 17.34 -6.01
N ASN A 45 -14.09 18.42 -5.90
CA ASN A 45 -15.38 18.51 -5.20
C ASN A 45 -15.40 18.01 -3.73
N PRO A 46 -14.77 18.70 -2.78
CA PRO A 46 -14.01 19.94 -2.89
C PRO A 46 -12.61 19.73 -3.45
N ARG A 47 -11.99 20.81 -3.93
CA ARG A 47 -10.61 20.75 -4.41
C ARG A 47 -9.65 20.82 -3.24
N GLU A 48 -9.01 19.72 -2.99
CA GLU A 48 -8.05 19.53 -1.91
C GLU A 48 -6.79 18.86 -2.46
N LYS A 49 -5.69 18.98 -1.74
CA LYS A 49 -4.46 18.26 -2.06
C LYS A 49 -3.98 17.50 -0.85
N PHE A 50 -3.60 16.25 -1.07
CA PHE A 50 -2.99 15.38 -0.08
C PHE A 50 -1.57 15.03 -0.49
N TRP A 51 -0.66 15.10 0.46
CA TRP A 51 0.67 14.55 0.34
C TRP A 51 0.77 13.27 1.15
N GLY A 52 1.32 12.21 0.56
CA GLY A 52 1.39 10.95 1.27
C GLY A 52 2.04 9.83 0.47
N MET A 53 2.12 8.70 1.14
CA MET A 53 2.64 7.45 0.59
C MET A 53 1.47 6.61 0.07
N ILE A 54 1.62 6.07 -1.13
CA ILE A 54 0.65 5.13 -1.70
C ILE A 54 0.67 3.84 -0.89
N LEU A 55 -0.49 3.43 -0.40
CA LEU A 55 -0.71 2.11 0.19
C LEU A 55 -1.25 1.13 -0.85
N ALA A 56 -2.19 1.60 -1.66
CA ALA A 56 -2.77 0.83 -2.76
C ALA A 56 -3.33 1.77 -3.84
N LEU A 57 -3.19 1.37 -5.09
CA LEU A 57 -3.84 2.00 -6.23
C LEU A 57 -4.59 0.91 -7.01
N ALA A 58 -5.89 1.10 -7.16
CA ALA A 58 -6.80 0.15 -7.79
C ALA A 58 -7.81 0.90 -8.67
N PRO A 59 -8.55 0.24 -9.56
CA PRO A 59 -9.57 0.88 -10.37
C PRO A 59 -10.65 1.61 -9.55
N GLU A 60 -10.90 1.18 -8.33
CA GLU A 60 -11.87 1.76 -7.40
C GLU A 60 -11.39 3.07 -6.81
N GLY A 61 -10.08 3.23 -6.63
CA GLY A 61 -9.50 4.40 -5.99
C GLY A 61 -8.09 4.24 -5.51
N LEU A 62 -7.67 5.22 -4.73
CA LEU A 62 -6.33 5.37 -4.17
C LEU A 62 -6.39 5.36 -2.64
N SER A 63 -5.62 4.49 -2.02
CA SER A 63 -5.37 4.52 -0.57
C SER A 63 -4.04 5.19 -0.30
N LEU A 64 -4.05 6.20 0.55
CA LEU A 64 -2.87 6.96 0.97
C LEU A 64 -2.71 6.94 2.49
N SER A 65 -1.47 6.96 2.92
CA SER A 65 -1.09 7.35 4.28
C SER A 65 -0.36 8.68 4.22
N GLY A 66 -0.90 9.70 4.88
CA GLY A 66 -0.33 11.04 4.76
C GLY A 66 -1.13 12.11 5.46
N ALA A 67 -1.10 13.31 4.90
CA ALA A 67 -1.79 14.47 5.41
C ALA A 67 -2.28 15.39 4.29
N GLU A 68 -3.28 16.19 4.61
CA GLU A 68 -3.68 17.29 3.73
C GLU A 68 -2.51 18.27 3.55
N LEU A 69 -2.29 18.70 2.32
CA LEU A 69 -1.16 19.58 1.99
C LEU A 69 -1.20 20.93 2.73
N ALA A 70 -2.40 21.40 3.05
CA ALA A 70 -2.58 22.62 3.85
C ALA A 70 -1.98 22.48 5.27
N SER A 71 -1.96 21.26 5.82
CA SER A 71 -1.43 20.95 7.15
C SER A 71 0.03 20.47 7.13
N PHE A 72 0.67 20.46 5.97
CA PHE A 72 2.04 19.91 5.82
C PHE A 72 3.07 20.59 6.73
N GLU A 73 3.03 21.90 6.82
CA GLU A 73 3.99 22.65 7.62
C GLU A 73 3.80 22.38 9.13
N ASP A 74 2.56 22.33 9.58
CA ASP A 74 2.23 22.02 10.97
C ASP A 74 2.64 20.59 11.31
N LEU A 75 2.37 19.65 10.43
CA LEU A 75 2.83 18.28 10.54
C LEU A 75 4.34 18.18 10.71
N ALA A 76 5.10 18.86 9.84
CA ALA A 76 6.55 18.82 9.91
C ALA A 76 7.08 19.41 11.23
N VAL A 77 6.43 20.44 11.76
CA VAL A 77 6.76 21.03 13.06
C VAL A 77 6.47 20.05 14.20
N MET A 78 5.31 19.43 14.24
CA MET A 78 4.93 18.44 15.25
C MET A 78 5.93 17.28 15.30
N VAL A 79 6.25 16.72 14.13
CA VAL A 79 7.22 15.62 14.01
C VAL A 79 8.61 16.04 14.47
N ARG A 80 9.08 17.24 14.09
CA ARG A 80 10.37 17.78 14.52
C ARG A 80 10.44 17.92 16.05
N ASP A 81 9.37 18.38 16.67
CA ASP A 81 9.31 18.66 18.10
C ASP A 81 9.07 17.38 18.92
N GLY A 82 8.99 16.21 18.25
CA GLY A 82 8.80 14.91 18.90
C GLY A 82 7.38 14.68 19.41
N GLU A 83 6.42 15.45 18.93
CA GLU A 83 5.02 15.24 19.26
C GLU A 83 4.49 13.97 18.59
N PRO A 84 3.61 13.21 19.26
CA PRO A 84 3.03 12.00 18.67
C PRO A 84 2.20 12.39 17.44
N PHE A 85 2.59 11.83 16.31
CA PHE A 85 1.90 11.99 15.04
C PHE A 85 1.42 10.64 14.52
N THR A 86 0.17 10.60 14.09
CA THR A 86 -0.38 9.45 13.37
C THR A 86 -0.83 9.93 11.99
N PRO A 87 -0.20 9.44 10.91
CA PRO A 87 -0.63 9.79 9.57
C PRO A 87 -2.06 9.32 9.33
N ALA A 88 -2.83 10.12 8.61
CA ALA A 88 -4.16 9.73 8.21
C ALA A 88 -4.07 8.66 7.12
N VAL A 89 -4.70 7.51 7.34
CA VAL A 89 -4.92 6.51 6.31
C VAL A 89 -6.27 6.78 5.67
N VAL A 90 -6.25 7.18 4.41
CA VAL A 90 -7.45 7.63 3.69
C VAL A 90 -7.61 6.89 2.38
N PHE A 91 -8.87 6.69 1.97
CA PHE A 91 -9.22 6.14 0.67
C PHE A 91 -9.97 7.19 -0.14
N PHE A 92 -9.48 7.46 -1.33
CA PHE A 92 -10.12 8.35 -2.30
C PHE A 92 -10.70 7.54 -3.45
N PRO A 93 -12.03 7.53 -3.64
CA PRO A 93 -12.64 6.93 -4.81
C PRO A 93 -12.10 7.56 -6.10
N MET A 94 -11.95 6.78 -7.16
CA MET A 94 -11.33 7.24 -8.40
C MET A 94 -12.00 8.50 -8.99
N HIS A 95 -13.32 8.63 -8.87
CA HIS A 95 -14.06 9.79 -9.36
C HIS A 95 -13.76 11.11 -8.60
N ARG A 96 -13.13 11.01 -7.41
CA ARG A 96 -12.69 12.17 -6.63
C ARG A 96 -11.29 12.63 -7.00
N ILE A 97 -10.54 11.81 -7.71
CA ILE A 97 -9.14 12.07 -8.05
C ILE A 97 -9.07 12.83 -9.36
N GLU A 98 -8.59 14.06 -9.30
CA GLU A 98 -8.31 14.86 -10.51
C GLU A 98 -6.96 14.45 -11.09
N ARG A 99 -5.94 14.28 -10.23
CA ARG A 99 -4.56 13.99 -10.63
C ARG A 99 -3.76 13.41 -9.47
N VAL A 100 -2.84 12.52 -9.79
CA VAL A 100 -1.79 12.05 -8.87
C VAL A 100 -0.44 12.35 -9.49
N GLU A 101 0.44 13.00 -8.75
CA GLU A 101 1.78 13.38 -9.17
C GLU A 101 2.80 12.77 -8.21
N LEU A 102 3.92 12.30 -8.74
CA LEU A 102 5.04 11.92 -7.88
C LEU A 102 5.60 13.18 -7.18
N ASP A 103 5.98 13.02 -5.93
CA ASP A 103 6.62 14.07 -5.14
C ASP A 103 8.10 14.17 -5.53
N LEU A 104 8.36 14.85 -6.63
CA LEU A 104 9.69 15.06 -7.19
C LEU A 104 10.10 16.53 -7.06
N PRO A 105 11.41 16.81 -6.98
CA PRO A 105 11.88 18.19 -7.06
C PRO A 105 11.59 18.78 -8.44
N ASP A 106 11.28 20.07 -8.48
CA ASP A 106 11.04 20.83 -9.70
C ASP A 106 12.10 21.93 -9.85
N GLY A 107 13.05 21.70 -10.75
CA GLY A 107 14.18 22.60 -10.94
C GLY A 107 14.98 22.79 -9.64
N SER A 108 14.98 24.01 -9.12
CA SER A 108 15.64 24.36 -7.85
C SER A 108 14.74 24.21 -6.63
N LEU A 109 13.46 23.88 -6.83
CA LEU A 109 12.51 23.69 -5.73
C LEU A 109 12.60 22.25 -5.21
N PRO A 110 12.86 22.06 -3.93
CA PRO A 110 12.89 20.72 -3.34
C PRO A 110 11.47 20.13 -3.30
N SER A 111 11.40 18.80 -3.41
CA SER A 111 10.15 18.07 -3.18
C SER A 111 9.64 18.25 -1.75
N LEU A 112 8.39 17.93 -1.48
CA LEU A 112 7.84 17.95 -0.13
C LEU A 112 8.56 16.94 0.76
N SER A 113 8.91 15.78 0.22
CA SER A 113 9.72 14.77 0.91
C SER A 113 11.07 15.30 1.35
N GLN A 114 11.77 16.01 0.47
CA GLN A 114 13.05 16.66 0.81
C GLN A 114 12.87 17.75 1.86
N ARG A 115 11.82 18.55 1.75
CA ARG A 115 11.48 19.59 2.74
C ARG A 115 11.13 18.98 4.10
N PHE A 116 10.37 17.90 4.10
CA PHE A 116 10.03 17.16 5.33
C PHE A 116 11.29 16.63 6.01
N PHE A 117 12.14 15.91 5.25
CA PHE A 117 13.42 15.40 5.77
C PHE A 117 14.32 16.52 6.31
N ALA A 118 14.45 17.62 5.58
CA ALA A 118 15.27 18.75 6.01
C ALA A 118 14.78 19.39 7.32
N LYS A 119 13.47 19.36 7.58
CA LYS A 119 12.87 19.91 8.81
C LYS A 119 12.89 18.97 9.99
N THR A 120 12.67 17.68 9.75
CA THR A 120 12.42 16.68 10.79
C THR A 120 13.61 15.75 11.04
N GLY A 121 14.49 15.60 10.05
CA GLY A 121 15.54 14.58 10.06
C GLY A 121 15.03 13.15 9.87
N LEU A 122 13.74 12.95 9.61
CA LEU A 122 13.13 11.64 9.42
C LEU A 122 12.77 11.38 7.96
N GLU A 123 12.96 10.13 7.53
CA GLU A 123 12.52 9.69 6.21
C GLU A 123 10.99 9.74 6.13
N PRO A 124 10.42 10.40 5.12
CA PRO A 124 8.96 10.50 4.97
C PRO A 124 8.25 9.16 4.94
N ALA A 125 8.84 8.18 4.25
CA ALA A 125 8.28 6.84 4.17
C ALA A 125 8.16 6.16 5.54
N ALA A 126 9.13 6.37 6.43
CA ALA A 126 9.09 5.85 7.78
C ALA A 126 8.05 6.58 8.65
N ALA A 127 7.97 7.90 8.52
CA ALA A 127 7.02 8.72 9.27
C ALA A 127 5.57 8.48 8.84
N LEU A 128 5.34 8.18 7.55
CA LEU A 128 4.02 7.95 6.97
C LEU A 128 3.62 6.47 6.94
N ALA A 129 4.49 5.56 7.38
CA ALA A 129 4.12 4.16 7.47
C ALA A 129 2.94 4.00 8.45
N PRO A 130 1.86 3.33 8.05
CA PRO A 130 0.75 3.07 8.96
C PRO A 130 1.27 2.23 10.13
N SER A 131 0.96 2.67 11.35
CA SER A 131 1.27 1.87 12.54
C SER A 131 0.55 0.53 12.41
N PRO A 132 1.20 -0.60 12.73
CA PRO A 132 0.50 -1.86 12.79
C PRO A 132 -0.63 -1.70 13.81
N THR A 133 -1.86 -1.82 13.33
CA THR A 133 -3.03 -1.87 14.21
C THR A 133 -2.83 -3.08 15.10
N THR A 134 -2.48 -2.86 16.36
CA THR A 134 -2.62 -3.89 17.38
C THR A 134 -4.11 -4.16 17.43
N GLN A 135 -4.54 -5.20 16.73
CA GLN A 135 -5.89 -5.74 16.91
C GLN A 135 -5.97 -6.10 18.39
N GLY A 136 -6.89 -5.39 19.06
CA GLY A 136 -7.11 -5.60 20.47
C GLY A 136 -7.29 -7.09 20.74
N GLU A 137 -6.38 -7.64 21.52
CA GLU A 137 -6.67 -8.81 22.30
C GLU A 137 -7.87 -8.43 23.15
N ASP A 138 -8.99 -9.03 22.85
CA ASP A 138 -10.13 -9.04 23.75
C ASP A 138 -9.64 -9.58 25.10
N PRO A 139 -9.68 -8.78 26.17
CA PRO A 139 -9.41 -9.32 27.48
C PRO A 139 -10.59 -10.21 27.84
N ASP A 140 -10.32 -11.50 27.71
CA ASP A 140 -10.95 -12.65 28.32
C ASP A 140 -12.15 -12.34 29.23
N LEU A 141 -13.33 -12.63 28.70
CA LEU A 141 -14.53 -12.82 29.47
C LEU A 141 -14.43 -14.16 30.23
N HIS A 142 -13.53 -14.25 31.22
CA HIS A 142 -13.63 -15.27 32.24
C HIS A 142 -14.45 -14.75 33.40
N ASN A 143 -15.74 -14.67 33.18
CA ASN A 143 -16.69 -14.64 34.28
C ASN A 143 -16.99 -16.09 34.71
N SER A 144 -16.17 -16.61 35.58
CA SER A 144 -16.52 -17.80 36.36
C SER A 144 -17.46 -17.40 37.49
N GLY A 145 -18.75 -17.49 37.20
CA GLY A 145 -19.77 -17.51 38.21
C GLY A 145 -19.54 -18.66 39.17
N SER A 146 -19.17 -18.36 40.40
CA SER A 146 -19.22 -19.30 41.49
C SER A 146 -20.34 -18.90 42.43
N HIS A 147 -21.50 -19.49 42.22
CA HIS A 147 -22.56 -19.58 43.23
C HIS A 147 -22.04 -20.32 44.43
N ALA A 148 -22.00 -19.68 45.55
CA ALA A 148 -22.04 -20.36 46.82
C ALA A 148 -23.19 -19.81 47.64
N SER A 149 -24.29 -20.53 47.54
CA SER A 149 -25.34 -20.49 48.54
C SER A 149 -24.79 -20.92 49.89
N LYS A 150 -24.98 -20.13 50.91
CA LYS A 150 -25.03 -20.65 52.26
C LYS A 150 -26.13 -19.99 53.05
N GLU A 151 -27.17 -20.73 53.18
CA GLU A 151 -28.22 -20.64 54.16
C GLU A 151 -27.72 -20.68 55.62
N ARG A 152 -28.56 -20.10 56.45
CA ARG A 152 -28.71 -20.33 57.89
C ARG A 152 -27.93 -19.39 58.83
N ALA A 153 -28.52 -18.84 59.76
CA ALA A 153 -29.68 -19.02 60.67
C ALA A 153 -29.97 -17.70 61.30
#